data_f90ddf663915897d61d8de3d5d33a43e
#
_entry.id   f90ddf663915897d61d8de3d5d33a43e
#
_cell.length_a   1.000
_cell.length_b   1.000
_cell.length_c   1.000
_cell.angle_alpha   90.00
_cell.angle_beta   90.00
_cell.angle_gamma   90.00
#
_symmetry.space_group_name_H-M   'P 1'
#
loop_
_entity.id
_entity.type
_entity.pdbx_description
1 polymer ?
#
loop_
_entity_poly.entity_id
_entity_poly.type
_entity_poly.pdbx_seq_one_letter_code
_entity_poly.pdbx_strand_id
1 'polypeptide(L)'
;MSTLTAQNHTPGFSSPVHDAQRVFRAVLDALARPTAPQVVDAVLDPPHPLGATAGAVILTLCDEQTPIWLDDALRTTPEVSAWIAFHTGARIVRTAAEALFVIASSPETAPALAELRRGTDEEPHTSATLIIDARASAGIGALTASGPGIRESSQWDGAGLPAGFLPQWQENRALYPRGIDLIIAEQSTVRGLPRTTVLTGGTHHDLDLRSA
;
A
#
# COMPACT_ATOMS: atom_id res chain seq x y z
N MET A 1 -24.58 -27.45 25.09
CA MET A 1 -23.30 -26.83 25.48
C MET A 1 -22.45 -26.72 24.23
N SER A 2 -22.48 -25.55 23.59
CA SER A 2 -21.64 -25.29 22.39
C SER A 2 -20.21 -25.06 22.83
N THR A 3 -19.33 -25.96 22.50
CA THR A 3 -17.87 -25.74 22.61
C THR A 3 -17.49 -24.66 21.68
N LEU A 4 -17.18 -23.46 22.17
CA LEU A 4 -16.49 -22.43 21.47
C LEU A 4 -15.09 -22.97 21.13
N THR A 5 -14.90 -23.41 19.90
CA THR A 5 -13.58 -23.73 19.37
C THR A 5 -12.81 -22.41 19.35
N ALA A 6 -11.82 -22.28 20.24
CA ALA A 6 -10.88 -21.16 20.20
C ALA A 6 -10.21 -21.21 18.83
N GLN A 7 -10.51 -20.24 17.97
CA GLN A 7 -9.79 -20.06 16.72
C GLN A 7 -8.37 -19.66 17.09
N ASN A 8 -7.41 -20.56 16.92
CA ASN A 8 -6.00 -20.25 17.06
C ASN A 8 -5.61 -19.36 15.88
N HIS A 9 -5.68 -18.06 16.08
CA HIS A 9 -5.13 -17.10 15.13
C HIS A 9 -3.60 -17.17 15.18
N THR A 10 -2.95 -17.07 14.01
CA THR A 10 -1.50 -16.90 13.97
C THR A 10 -1.12 -15.63 14.76
N PRO A 11 0.02 -15.65 15.50
CA PRO A 11 0.43 -14.52 16.31
C PRO A 11 0.61 -13.24 15.49
N GLY A 12 0.29 -12.10 16.10
CA GLY A 12 0.70 -10.78 15.61
C GLY A 12 2.16 -10.46 15.97
N PHE A 13 2.44 -9.18 16.21
CA PHE A 13 3.76 -8.75 16.65
C PHE A 13 4.20 -9.42 17.95
N SER A 14 5.48 -9.83 18.01
CA SER A 14 6.09 -10.41 19.21
C SER A 14 6.23 -9.38 20.34
N SER A 15 6.47 -8.12 19.98
CA SER A 15 6.51 -6.97 20.89
C SER A 15 5.62 -5.86 20.32
N PRO A 16 4.29 -5.92 20.56
CA PRO A 16 3.32 -5.08 19.84
C PRO A 16 3.67 -3.59 19.78
N VAL A 17 4.05 -3.00 20.91
CA VAL A 17 4.36 -1.57 20.98
C VAL A 17 5.65 -1.23 20.22
N HIS A 18 6.72 -1.98 20.44
CA HIS A 18 8.01 -1.70 19.80
C HIS A 18 8.01 -2.03 18.32
N ASP A 19 7.38 -3.14 17.93
CA ASP A 19 7.30 -3.56 16.54
C ASP A 19 6.44 -2.57 15.75
N ALA A 20 5.25 -2.19 16.25
CA ALA A 20 4.41 -1.19 15.63
C ALA A 20 5.13 0.17 15.49
N GLN A 21 5.89 0.61 16.51
CA GLN A 21 6.66 1.85 16.42
C GLN A 21 7.75 1.80 15.34
N ARG A 22 8.44 0.65 15.19
CA ARG A 22 9.46 0.49 14.13
C ARG A 22 8.82 0.52 12.74
N VAL A 23 7.74 -0.24 12.56
CA VAL A 23 7.00 -0.27 11.28
C VAL A 23 6.41 1.11 10.97
N PHE A 24 5.82 1.79 11.95
CA PHE A 24 5.29 3.14 11.77
C PHE A 24 6.37 4.13 11.30
N ARG A 25 7.56 4.09 11.89
CA ARG A 25 8.68 4.94 11.45
C ARG A 25 9.11 4.61 10.03
N ALA A 26 9.19 3.32 9.66
CA ALA A 26 9.52 2.91 8.30
C ALA A 26 8.49 3.44 7.28
N VAL A 27 7.19 3.34 7.58
CA VAL A 27 6.12 3.87 6.72
C VAL A 27 6.20 5.41 6.65
N LEU A 28 6.39 6.08 7.77
CA LEU A 28 6.51 7.54 7.81
C LEU A 28 7.72 8.02 6.98
N ASP A 29 8.85 7.36 7.14
CA ASP A 29 10.07 7.64 6.36
C ASP A 29 9.89 7.35 4.87
N ALA A 30 9.15 6.30 4.51
CA ALA A 30 8.82 5.97 3.12
C ALA A 30 7.95 7.06 2.47
N LEU A 31 6.94 7.56 3.20
CA LEU A 31 6.09 8.67 2.73
C LEU A 31 6.84 10.01 2.70
N ALA A 32 7.77 10.23 3.64
CA ALA A 32 8.59 11.44 3.68
C ALA A 32 9.69 11.47 2.59
N ARG A 33 10.10 10.30 2.10
CA ARG A 33 11.11 10.11 1.04
C ARG A 33 10.55 9.22 -0.07
N PRO A 34 9.63 9.74 -0.90
CA PRO A 34 8.93 8.95 -1.90
C PRO A 34 9.86 8.13 -2.79
N THR A 35 9.44 6.92 -3.12
CA THR A 35 10.19 5.92 -3.92
C THR A 35 11.43 5.30 -3.25
N ALA A 36 11.94 5.87 -2.17
CA ALA A 36 13.06 5.28 -1.44
C ALA A 36 12.58 4.13 -0.55
N PRO A 37 13.14 2.89 -0.67
CA PRO A 37 12.75 1.77 0.17
C PRO A 37 13.17 1.99 1.62
N GLN A 38 12.28 1.65 2.56
CA GLN A 38 12.55 1.68 3.99
C GLN A 38 12.41 0.26 4.55
N VAL A 39 13.39 -0.18 5.33
CA VAL A 39 13.39 -1.54 5.90
C VAL A 39 12.29 -1.68 6.96
N VAL A 40 11.50 -2.73 6.85
CA VAL A 40 10.53 -3.15 7.85
C VAL A 40 11.15 -4.29 8.67
N ASP A 41 11.65 -3.95 9.84
CA ASP A 41 12.23 -4.90 10.79
C ASP A 41 11.15 -5.40 11.75
N ALA A 42 10.31 -6.33 11.26
CA ALA A 42 9.30 -7.01 12.05
C ALA A 42 9.16 -8.46 11.56
N VAL A 43 9.21 -9.39 12.52
CA VAL A 43 8.95 -10.80 12.24
C VAL A 43 7.47 -11.06 12.41
N LEU A 44 6.81 -11.41 11.31
CA LEU A 44 5.38 -11.67 11.26
C LEU A 44 5.09 -12.81 10.26
N ASP A 45 4.16 -13.67 10.62
CA ASP A 45 3.70 -14.78 9.76
C ASP A 45 2.17 -14.76 9.65
N PRO A 46 1.61 -13.80 8.88
CA PRO A 46 0.17 -13.70 8.71
C PRO A 46 -0.35 -14.86 7.84
N PRO A 47 -1.67 -15.16 7.89
CA PRO A 47 -2.26 -16.18 7.04
C PRO A 47 -2.04 -15.86 5.55
N HIS A 48 -1.60 -16.87 4.78
CA HIS A 48 -1.49 -16.77 3.32
C HIS A 48 -2.87 -16.46 2.69
N PRO A 49 -2.99 -15.57 1.67
CA PRO A 49 -1.90 -15.00 0.85
C PRO A 49 -1.34 -13.65 1.34
N LEU A 50 -1.71 -13.16 2.51
CA LEU A 50 -1.21 -11.89 3.04
C LEU A 50 0.28 -11.99 3.37
N GLY A 51 1.09 -11.06 2.86
CA GLY A 51 2.51 -11.00 3.14
C GLY A 51 2.88 -10.40 4.48
N ALA A 52 4.04 -10.77 5.00
CA ALA A 52 4.52 -10.32 6.30
C ALA A 52 4.62 -8.79 6.39
N THR A 53 5.21 -8.16 5.39
CA THR A 53 5.37 -6.69 5.36
C THR A 53 4.03 -5.97 5.26
N ALA A 54 3.13 -6.41 4.38
CA ALA A 54 1.78 -5.85 4.27
C ALA A 54 1.00 -6.06 5.58
N GLY A 55 1.08 -7.26 6.16
CA GLY A 55 0.49 -7.56 7.47
C GLY A 55 1.02 -6.65 8.58
N ALA A 56 2.33 -6.41 8.62
CA ALA A 56 2.94 -5.49 9.59
C ALA A 56 2.43 -4.05 9.43
N VAL A 57 2.28 -3.56 8.20
CA VAL A 57 1.71 -2.24 7.91
C VAL A 57 0.26 -2.18 8.38
N ILE A 58 -0.56 -3.20 8.10
CA ILE A 58 -1.96 -3.27 8.55
C ILE A 58 -2.05 -3.24 10.08
N LEU A 59 -1.29 -4.08 10.78
CA LEU A 59 -1.29 -4.11 12.26
C LEU A 59 -0.84 -2.79 12.88
N THR A 60 -0.11 -1.97 12.13
CA THR A 60 0.43 -0.70 12.62
C THR A 60 -0.51 0.47 12.37
N LEU A 61 -1.21 0.48 11.22
CA LEU A 61 -1.98 1.64 10.78
C LEU A 61 -3.49 1.48 10.94
N CYS A 62 -3.98 0.23 11.08
CA CYS A 62 -5.41 -0.02 11.14
C CYS A 62 -5.87 -0.31 12.57
N ASP A 63 -7.05 0.18 12.89
CA ASP A 63 -7.73 0.00 14.16
C ASP A 63 -9.26 -0.08 13.97
N GLU A 64 -10.01 -0.07 15.04
CA GLU A 64 -11.47 -0.14 15.04
C GLU A 64 -12.16 1.04 14.34
N GLN A 65 -11.47 2.19 14.18
CA GLN A 65 -11.99 3.40 13.55
C GLN A 65 -11.64 3.48 12.06
N THR A 66 -10.76 2.61 11.59
CA THR A 66 -10.27 2.59 10.22
C THR A 66 -10.91 1.47 9.40
N PRO A 67 -12.03 1.72 8.67
CA PRO A 67 -12.62 0.71 7.80
C PRO A 67 -11.63 0.32 6.69
N ILE A 68 -11.50 -0.99 6.45
CA ILE A 68 -10.60 -1.56 5.45
C ILE A 68 -11.36 -2.34 4.40
N TRP A 69 -10.85 -2.32 3.18
CA TRP A 69 -11.29 -3.19 2.10
C TRP A 69 -10.16 -4.13 1.69
N LEU A 70 -10.53 -5.36 1.39
CA LEU A 70 -9.62 -6.43 0.95
C LEU A 70 -9.99 -6.84 -0.47
N ASP A 71 -9.01 -7.12 -1.31
CA ASP A 71 -9.25 -7.72 -2.61
C ASP A 71 -9.86 -9.14 -2.49
N ASP A 72 -10.25 -9.73 -3.62
CA ASP A 72 -10.93 -11.02 -3.62
C ASP A 72 -10.06 -12.14 -3.06
N ALA A 73 -8.76 -12.14 -3.31
CA ALA A 73 -7.85 -13.18 -2.81
C ALA A 73 -7.76 -13.16 -1.28
N LEU A 74 -7.63 -11.98 -0.70
CA LEU A 74 -7.60 -11.80 0.76
C LEU A 74 -8.99 -12.03 1.40
N ARG A 75 -10.05 -11.51 0.76
CA ARG A 75 -11.41 -11.57 1.28
C ARG A 75 -12.01 -12.98 1.26
N THR A 76 -11.67 -13.79 0.25
CA THR A 76 -12.14 -15.18 0.14
C THR A 76 -11.36 -16.15 1.01
N THR A 77 -10.32 -15.68 1.71
CA THR A 77 -9.56 -16.45 2.71
C THR A 77 -10.01 -16.04 4.11
N PRO A 78 -10.90 -16.84 4.76
CA PRO A 78 -11.48 -16.47 6.04
C PRO A 78 -10.45 -16.21 7.16
N GLU A 79 -9.32 -16.94 7.11
CA GLU A 79 -8.23 -16.82 8.07
C GLU A 79 -7.57 -15.44 8.02
N VAL A 80 -7.42 -14.83 6.83
CA VAL A 80 -6.89 -13.47 6.66
C VAL A 80 -7.84 -12.46 7.29
N SER A 81 -9.12 -12.53 6.92
CA SER A 81 -10.14 -11.61 7.44
C SER A 81 -10.28 -11.70 8.96
N ALA A 82 -10.28 -12.94 9.49
CA ALA A 82 -10.37 -13.18 10.92
C ALA A 82 -9.12 -12.68 11.67
N TRP A 83 -7.93 -12.91 11.11
CA TRP A 83 -6.66 -12.46 11.69
C TRP A 83 -6.58 -10.94 11.77
N ILE A 84 -6.92 -10.24 10.67
CA ILE A 84 -6.94 -8.78 10.66
C ILE A 84 -7.94 -8.25 11.68
N ALA A 85 -9.17 -8.73 11.67
CA ALA A 85 -10.21 -8.29 12.61
C ALA A 85 -9.82 -8.55 14.06
N PHE A 86 -9.18 -9.69 14.35
CA PHE A 86 -8.74 -10.05 15.71
C PHE A 86 -7.63 -9.12 16.22
N HIS A 87 -6.64 -8.80 15.39
CA HIS A 87 -5.49 -8.02 15.83
C HIS A 87 -5.70 -6.51 15.78
N THR A 88 -6.60 -6.02 14.92
CA THR A 88 -6.80 -4.57 14.71
C THR A 88 -8.16 -4.07 15.20
N GLY A 89 -9.16 -4.93 15.28
CA GLY A 89 -10.55 -4.52 15.47
C GLY A 89 -11.15 -3.83 14.23
N ALA A 90 -10.40 -3.68 13.15
CA ALA A 90 -10.84 -2.95 11.96
C ALA A 90 -12.06 -3.63 11.29
N ARG A 91 -13.00 -2.81 10.86
CA ARG A 91 -14.18 -3.27 10.14
C ARG A 91 -13.87 -3.48 8.66
N ILE A 92 -14.08 -4.70 8.16
CA ILE A 92 -13.95 -5.01 6.74
C ILE A 92 -15.22 -4.56 6.02
N VAL A 93 -15.08 -3.65 5.04
CA VAL A 93 -16.16 -3.11 4.22
C VAL A 93 -16.31 -3.83 2.89
N ARG A 94 -17.46 -3.66 2.23
CA ARG A 94 -17.78 -4.37 0.98
C ARG A 94 -17.24 -3.70 -0.26
N THR A 95 -17.17 -2.37 -0.27
CA THR A 95 -16.72 -1.58 -1.42
C THR A 95 -15.47 -0.78 -1.06
N ALA A 96 -14.55 -0.66 -2.00
CA ALA A 96 -13.31 0.11 -1.81
C ALA A 96 -13.57 1.60 -1.53
N ALA A 97 -14.68 2.14 -2.02
CA ALA A 97 -15.09 3.52 -1.79
C ALA A 97 -15.44 3.85 -0.33
N GLU A 98 -15.75 2.82 0.50
CA GLU A 98 -16.07 2.99 1.93
C GLU A 98 -14.82 2.90 2.82
N ALA A 99 -13.70 2.42 2.27
CA ALA A 99 -12.50 2.13 3.04
C ALA A 99 -11.63 3.37 3.25
N LEU A 100 -10.93 3.40 4.40
CA LEU A 100 -9.78 4.28 4.64
C LEU A 100 -8.47 3.59 4.23
N PHE A 101 -8.40 2.27 4.39
CA PHE A 101 -7.29 1.48 3.87
C PHE A 101 -7.80 0.43 2.89
N VAL A 102 -7.21 0.40 1.71
CA VAL A 102 -7.51 -0.56 0.64
C VAL A 102 -6.31 -1.48 0.50
N ILE A 103 -6.53 -2.79 0.65
CA ILE A 103 -5.45 -3.78 0.67
C ILE A 103 -5.57 -4.66 -0.57
N ALA A 104 -4.54 -4.64 -1.39
CA ALA A 104 -4.40 -5.49 -2.57
C ALA A 104 -3.27 -6.51 -2.34
N SER A 105 -3.53 -7.78 -2.60
CA SER A 105 -2.57 -8.87 -2.45
C SER A 105 -1.51 -8.91 -3.55
N SER A 106 -1.71 -8.12 -4.60
CA SER A 106 -0.75 -7.91 -5.68
C SER A 106 -1.09 -6.61 -6.44
N PRO A 107 -0.17 -6.09 -7.27
CA PRO A 107 -0.48 -4.94 -8.13
C PRO A 107 -1.66 -5.18 -9.08
N GLU A 108 -1.83 -6.41 -9.57
CA GLU A 108 -2.87 -6.76 -10.54
C GLU A 108 -4.28 -6.75 -9.93
N THR A 109 -4.39 -6.93 -8.61
CA THR A 109 -5.65 -6.94 -7.89
C THR A 109 -6.01 -5.58 -7.30
N ALA A 110 -5.12 -4.58 -7.45
CA ALA A 110 -5.38 -3.23 -6.98
C ALA A 110 -6.54 -2.60 -7.78
N PRO A 111 -7.57 -2.06 -7.10
CA PRO A 111 -8.66 -1.37 -7.78
C PRO A 111 -8.17 -0.08 -8.43
N ALA A 112 -8.92 0.42 -9.42
CA ALA A 112 -8.61 1.70 -10.03
C ALA A 112 -8.69 2.84 -8.98
N LEU A 113 -7.74 3.79 -9.01
CA LEU A 113 -7.71 4.89 -8.05
C LEU A 113 -9.00 5.73 -8.06
N ALA A 114 -9.70 5.73 -9.20
CA ALA A 114 -10.98 6.41 -9.37
C ALA A 114 -12.11 5.81 -8.52
N GLU A 115 -12.01 4.54 -8.15
CA GLU A 115 -13.00 3.80 -7.37
C GLU A 115 -12.81 3.98 -5.86
N LEU A 116 -11.69 4.58 -5.44
CA LEU A 116 -11.33 4.74 -4.05
C LEU A 116 -11.90 6.04 -3.45
N ARG A 117 -11.99 6.08 -2.14
CA ARG A 117 -12.40 7.26 -1.39
C ARG A 117 -11.36 8.37 -1.51
N ARG A 118 -11.69 9.46 -2.20
CA ARG A 118 -10.73 10.56 -2.53
C ARG A 118 -10.71 11.70 -1.52
N GLY A 119 -11.52 11.63 -0.47
CA GLY A 119 -11.70 12.74 0.47
C GLY A 119 -12.47 13.92 -0.12
N THR A 120 -12.53 15.02 0.62
CA THR A 120 -13.09 16.31 0.18
C THR A 120 -12.04 17.41 0.29
N ASP A 121 -12.32 18.59 -0.25
CA ASP A 121 -11.39 19.72 -0.16
C ASP A 121 -11.27 20.23 1.30
N GLU A 122 -12.35 20.08 2.09
CA GLU A 122 -12.38 20.41 3.51
C GLU A 122 -11.72 19.32 4.38
N GLU A 123 -11.86 18.05 3.96
CA GLU A 123 -11.36 16.90 4.71
C GLU A 123 -10.50 15.99 3.83
N PRO A 124 -9.35 16.45 3.31
CA PRO A 124 -8.47 15.65 2.45
C PRO A 124 -7.85 14.45 3.17
N HIS A 125 -7.80 14.48 4.50
CA HIS A 125 -7.33 13.38 5.35
C HIS A 125 -8.27 12.16 5.36
N THR A 126 -9.52 12.32 4.90
CA THR A 126 -10.46 11.21 4.76
C THR A 126 -10.28 10.42 3.47
N SER A 127 -9.29 10.77 2.64
CA SER A 127 -8.90 9.97 1.47
C SER A 127 -8.37 8.60 1.88
N ALA A 128 -8.57 7.61 1.02
CA ALA A 128 -8.03 6.28 1.25
C ALA A 128 -6.51 6.23 1.03
N THR A 129 -5.87 5.28 1.73
CA THR A 129 -4.50 4.83 1.45
C THR A 129 -4.58 3.43 0.83
N LEU A 130 -3.96 3.26 -0.33
CA LEU A 130 -3.83 1.97 -0.99
C LEU A 130 -2.54 1.28 -0.54
N ILE A 131 -2.66 0.09 0.04
CA ILE A 131 -1.53 -0.78 0.42
C ILE A 131 -1.48 -1.93 -0.58
N ILE A 132 -0.37 -2.05 -1.30
CA ILE A 132 -0.14 -3.12 -2.29
C ILE A 132 0.92 -4.07 -1.74
N ASP A 133 0.58 -5.35 -1.64
CA ASP A 133 1.52 -6.42 -1.35
C ASP A 133 2.30 -6.77 -2.63
N ALA A 134 3.52 -6.25 -2.73
CA ALA A 134 4.33 -6.28 -3.94
C ALA A 134 5.53 -7.24 -3.84
N ARG A 135 5.48 -8.25 -2.98
CA ARG A 135 6.60 -9.19 -2.70
C ARG A 135 7.19 -9.87 -3.92
N ALA A 136 6.40 -10.08 -4.95
CA ALA A 136 6.79 -10.80 -6.15
C ALA A 136 6.56 -9.98 -7.44
N SER A 137 6.38 -8.67 -7.34
CA SER A 137 6.05 -7.84 -8.50
C SER A 137 7.30 -7.35 -9.22
N ALA A 138 7.23 -7.36 -10.55
CA ALA A 138 8.20 -6.73 -11.41
C ALA A 138 7.92 -5.22 -11.55
N GLY A 139 8.91 -4.47 -12.01
CA GLY A 139 8.72 -3.08 -12.38
C GLY A 139 7.89 -2.91 -13.66
N ILE A 140 7.19 -1.78 -13.77
CA ILE A 140 6.41 -1.42 -14.97
C ILE A 140 7.22 -0.64 -16.00
N GLY A 141 8.49 -0.38 -15.72
CA GLY A 141 9.42 0.36 -16.56
C GLY A 141 10.11 1.50 -15.84
N ALA A 142 11.08 2.14 -16.50
CA ALA A 142 11.82 3.25 -15.90
C ALA A 142 10.90 4.45 -15.63
N LEU A 143 10.87 4.90 -14.39
CA LEU A 143 10.13 6.07 -13.94
C LEU A 143 11.08 7.09 -13.33
N THR A 144 10.75 8.35 -13.51
CA THR A 144 11.37 9.47 -12.81
C THR A 144 10.36 10.06 -11.86
N ALA A 145 10.71 10.11 -10.57
CA ALA A 145 9.90 10.73 -9.52
C ALA A 145 10.50 12.08 -9.11
N SER A 146 9.64 13.05 -8.82
CA SER A 146 10.01 14.35 -8.26
C SER A 146 8.90 14.88 -7.35
N GLY A 147 9.20 15.91 -6.55
CA GLY A 147 8.26 16.51 -5.63
C GLY A 147 8.75 16.56 -4.19
N PRO A 148 7.88 16.89 -3.23
CA PRO A 148 8.26 16.98 -1.82
C PRO A 148 8.93 15.70 -1.32
N GLY A 149 10.01 15.85 -0.56
CA GLY A 149 10.79 14.72 -0.02
C GLY A 149 11.80 14.10 -0.99
N ILE A 150 11.81 14.53 -2.25
CA ILE A 150 12.79 14.08 -3.27
C ILE A 150 13.70 15.24 -3.63
N ARG A 151 15.02 15.04 -3.46
CA ARG A 151 16.01 16.01 -3.88
C ARG A 151 16.21 15.89 -5.39
N GLU A 152 15.84 16.94 -6.16
CA GLU A 152 15.88 16.97 -7.61
C GLU A 152 14.97 15.91 -8.26
N SER A 153 15.45 14.69 -8.43
CA SER A 153 14.67 13.56 -8.96
C SER A 153 15.18 12.21 -8.42
N SER A 154 14.33 11.22 -8.46
CA SER A 154 14.64 9.83 -8.10
C SER A 154 14.26 8.91 -9.26
N GLN A 155 15.13 7.95 -9.58
CA GLN A 155 14.84 6.92 -10.56
C GLN A 155 14.29 5.68 -9.88
N TRP A 156 13.24 5.10 -10.47
CA TRP A 156 12.59 3.90 -9.97
C TRP A 156 12.03 3.09 -11.15
N ASP A 157 12.02 1.78 -11.04
CA ASP A 157 11.47 0.87 -12.05
C ASP A 157 9.95 0.67 -11.96
N GLY A 158 9.30 1.29 -10.98
CA GLY A 158 7.87 1.14 -10.75
C GLY A 158 7.46 -0.22 -10.20
N ALA A 159 8.38 -0.97 -9.57
CA ALA A 159 8.03 -2.23 -8.93
C ALA A 159 6.90 -2.06 -7.91
N GLY A 160 5.88 -2.91 -7.98
CA GLY A 160 4.69 -2.83 -7.13
C GLY A 160 3.57 -1.93 -7.65
N LEU A 161 3.74 -1.26 -8.76
CA LEU A 161 2.67 -0.49 -9.40
C LEU A 161 1.89 -1.36 -10.41
N PRO A 162 0.55 -1.18 -10.51
CA PRO A 162 -0.26 -1.85 -11.53
C PRO A 162 0.13 -1.42 -12.95
N ALA A 163 -0.12 -2.29 -13.93
CA ALA A 163 -0.02 -1.90 -15.33
C ALA A 163 -0.99 -0.72 -15.61
N GLY A 164 -0.54 0.25 -16.42
CA GLY A 164 -1.35 1.43 -16.75
C GLY A 164 -1.55 2.40 -15.57
N PHE A 165 -0.71 2.36 -14.55
CA PHE A 165 -0.84 3.20 -13.35
C PHE A 165 -0.63 4.70 -13.62
N LEU A 166 0.30 5.07 -14.49
CA LEU A 166 0.70 6.47 -14.69
C LEU A 166 -0.46 7.43 -15.03
N PRO A 167 -1.37 7.12 -15.98
CA PRO A 167 -2.51 7.99 -16.26
C PRO A 167 -3.40 8.17 -15.02
N GLN A 168 -3.71 7.11 -14.29
CA GLN A 168 -4.51 7.17 -13.07
C GLN A 168 -3.83 8.03 -11.99
N TRP A 169 -2.51 7.92 -11.88
CA TRP A 169 -1.73 8.71 -10.93
C TRP A 169 -1.73 10.20 -11.28
N GLN A 170 -1.65 10.55 -12.55
CA GLN A 170 -1.76 11.94 -13.02
C GLN A 170 -3.13 12.54 -12.68
N GLU A 171 -4.21 11.80 -12.92
CA GLU A 171 -5.56 12.20 -12.54
C GLU A 171 -5.69 12.35 -11.01
N ASN A 172 -5.16 11.40 -10.24
CA ASN A 172 -5.16 11.45 -8.78
C ASN A 172 -4.46 12.71 -8.25
N ARG A 173 -3.31 13.05 -8.81
CA ARG A 173 -2.57 14.26 -8.43
C ARG A 173 -3.31 15.56 -8.75
N ALA A 174 -4.06 15.60 -9.85
CA ALA A 174 -4.84 16.76 -10.23
C ALA A 174 -5.95 17.09 -9.21
N LEU A 175 -6.29 16.15 -8.33
CA LEU A 175 -7.28 16.35 -7.27
C LEU A 175 -6.73 17.04 -6.02
N TYR A 176 -5.41 17.29 -5.93
CA TYR A 176 -4.82 17.87 -4.71
C TYR A 176 -5.62 19.07 -4.18
N PRO A 177 -5.92 19.15 -2.85
CA PRO A 177 -5.36 18.37 -1.74
C PRO A 177 -5.95 16.96 -1.55
N ARG A 178 -7.02 16.61 -2.25
CA ARG A 178 -7.62 15.27 -2.27
C ARG A 178 -6.73 14.26 -2.98
N GLY A 179 -7.13 12.99 -2.94
CA GLY A 179 -6.49 11.92 -3.70
C GLY A 179 -5.91 10.84 -2.81
N ILE A 180 -5.43 9.78 -3.44
CA ILE A 180 -4.98 8.55 -2.82
C ILE A 180 -3.47 8.61 -2.60
N ASP A 181 -3.01 8.13 -1.43
CA ASP A 181 -1.61 7.84 -1.16
C ASP A 181 -1.38 6.33 -1.28
N LEU A 182 -0.17 5.91 -1.68
CA LEU A 182 0.19 4.50 -1.78
C LEU A 182 1.28 4.13 -0.78
N ILE A 183 1.15 2.90 -0.26
CA ILE A 183 2.19 2.17 0.46
C ILE A 183 2.41 0.86 -0.31
N ILE A 184 3.63 0.63 -0.78
CA ILE A 184 4.02 -0.56 -1.51
C ILE A 184 4.83 -1.41 -0.55
N ALA A 185 4.28 -2.56 -0.14
CA ALA A 185 4.89 -3.50 0.77
C ALA A 185 5.64 -4.57 -0.03
N GLU A 186 6.95 -4.50 -0.03
CA GLU A 186 7.85 -5.46 -0.67
C GLU A 186 8.19 -6.61 0.30
N GLN A 187 9.19 -7.44 -0.02
CA GLN A 187 9.55 -8.60 0.81
C GLN A 187 9.89 -8.21 2.27
N SER A 188 10.69 -7.16 2.46
CA SER A 188 11.14 -6.67 3.76
C SER A 188 11.30 -5.16 3.81
N THR A 189 10.75 -4.46 2.84
CA THR A 189 10.79 -3.00 2.74
C THR A 189 9.43 -2.44 2.40
N VAL A 190 9.23 -1.16 2.70
CA VAL A 190 8.08 -0.39 2.23
C VAL A 190 8.56 0.80 1.40
N ARG A 191 7.80 1.17 0.39
CA ARG A 191 7.91 2.43 -0.35
C ARG A 191 6.64 3.22 -0.18
N GLY A 192 6.78 4.52 -0.05
CA GLY A 192 5.67 5.46 -0.04
C GLY A 192 5.57 6.22 -1.35
N LEU A 193 4.34 6.46 -1.78
CA LEU A 193 4.03 7.33 -2.90
C LEU A 193 2.90 8.29 -2.49
N PRO A 194 3.22 9.41 -1.84
CA PRO A 194 2.24 10.44 -1.51
C PRO A 194 1.64 11.05 -2.77
N ARG A 195 0.37 11.44 -2.70
CA ARG A 195 -0.38 12.08 -3.80
C ARG A 195 0.28 13.32 -4.41
N THR A 196 1.24 13.92 -3.70
CA THR A 196 2.03 15.07 -4.18
C THR A 196 3.19 14.69 -5.09
N THR A 197 3.56 13.40 -5.15
CA THR A 197 4.69 12.93 -5.96
C THR A 197 4.35 12.98 -7.44
N VAL A 198 5.23 13.59 -8.22
CA VAL A 198 5.17 13.58 -9.69
C VAL A 198 5.87 12.32 -10.19
N LEU A 199 5.18 11.53 -11.01
CA LEU A 199 5.78 10.41 -11.75
C LEU A 199 5.72 10.71 -13.25
N THR A 200 6.84 10.50 -13.93
CA THR A 200 6.93 10.53 -15.40
C THR A 200 7.54 9.22 -15.87
N GLY A 201 6.99 8.65 -16.97
CA GLY A 201 7.60 7.50 -17.61
C GLY A 201 8.92 7.92 -18.27
N GLY A 202 9.95 7.07 -18.18
CA GLY A 202 11.15 7.24 -18.98
C GLY A 202 10.75 7.13 -20.45
N THR A 203 10.98 8.17 -21.22
CA THR A 203 10.98 8.05 -22.68
C THR A 203 12.07 7.06 -23.02
N HIS A 204 11.72 5.92 -23.64
CA HIS A 204 12.66 5.23 -24.48
C HIS A 204 13.13 6.27 -25.52
N HIS A 205 14.28 6.86 -25.25
CA HIS A 205 14.94 7.65 -26.26
C HIS A 205 15.37 6.63 -27.33
N ASP A 206 14.69 6.71 -28.45
CA ASP A 206 14.97 6.02 -29.71
C ASP A 206 16.44 6.20 -30.08
N LEU A 207 17.30 5.26 -29.63
CA LEU A 207 18.70 5.19 -30.02
C LEU A 207 18.85 4.32 -31.26
N ASP A 208 17.94 4.47 -32.23
CA ASP A 208 18.12 3.87 -33.56
C ASP A 208 17.65 4.83 -34.65
N LEU A 209 18.47 5.77 -35.01
CA LEU A 209 18.49 6.39 -36.35
C LEU A 209 19.71 7.30 -36.50
N ARG A 210 20.94 6.78 -36.35
CA ARG A 210 22.14 7.36 -37.00
C ARG A 210 23.16 6.26 -37.27
N SER A 211 22.91 5.45 -38.28
CA SER A 211 23.94 4.76 -39.06
C SER A 211 23.36 4.50 -40.43
N ALA A 212 23.44 5.45 -41.29
CA ALA A 212 23.44 5.31 -42.74
C ALA A 212 24.42 6.34 -43.31
#